data_6d06d4ecca8c11050a030d7a11a071d3
#
_entry.id   6d06d4ecca8c11050a030d7a11a071d3
#
_cell.length_a   1.000
_cell.length_b   1.000
_cell.length_c   1.000
_cell.angle_alpha   90.00
_cell.angle_beta   90.00
_cell.angle_gamma   90.00
#
_symmetry.space_group_name_H-M   'P 1'
#
loop_
_entity.id
_entity.type
_entity.pdbx_description
1 polymer ?
#
loop_
_entity_poly.entity_id
_entity_poly.type
_entity_poly.pdbx_seq_one_letter_code
_entity_poly.pdbx_strand_id
1 'polypeptide(L)'
;MRLQILFLFLFAGIAAAAPLKPNIVVILCDDLGYGDLACYGHPHIQTPNLDQMAKDGIRYTSFYSAAPVCSPSRVGLLTGRSPNRAGVYDWIPAAKVDTKRPDAREQVHLRKDEITIPQLLKKAGYATCVSGKWHCNAMFNTDAQAQPDDAGFDHWFATQNNA
;
A
#
# COMPACT_ATOMS: atom_id res chain seq x y z
N MET A 1 -33.93 -17.35 65.35
CA MET A 1 -34.07 -16.51 64.14
C MET A 1 -32.66 -16.35 63.53
N ARG A 2 -32.35 -17.06 62.44
CA ARG A 2 -31.06 -16.98 61.78
C ARG A 2 -31.23 -16.05 60.57
N LEU A 3 -30.54 -14.92 60.59
CA LEU A 3 -30.51 -13.96 59.50
C LEU A 3 -29.53 -14.44 58.44
N GLN A 4 -30.02 -14.89 57.28
CA GLN A 4 -29.19 -15.21 56.13
C GLN A 4 -28.91 -13.92 55.35
N ILE A 5 -27.66 -13.48 55.36
CA ILE A 5 -27.18 -12.38 54.54
C ILE A 5 -26.86 -12.95 53.15
N LEU A 6 -27.68 -12.57 52.14
CA LEU A 6 -27.50 -12.93 50.75
C LEU A 6 -26.50 -11.92 50.14
N PHE A 7 -25.26 -12.37 49.88
CA PHE A 7 -24.26 -11.61 49.17
C PHE A 7 -24.55 -11.67 47.65
N LEU A 8 -25.12 -10.59 47.11
CA LEU A 8 -25.26 -10.44 45.66
C LEU A 8 -23.92 -9.97 45.10
N PHE A 9 -23.17 -10.87 44.48
CA PHE A 9 -21.98 -10.50 43.68
C PHE A 9 -22.45 -9.88 42.36
N LEU A 10 -22.40 -8.54 42.30
CA LEU A 10 -22.56 -7.82 41.03
C LEU A 10 -21.26 -8.02 40.20
N PHE A 11 -21.27 -9.00 39.29
CA PHE A 11 -20.23 -9.08 38.25
C PHE A 11 -20.49 -7.93 37.26
N ALA A 12 -19.87 -6.80 37.49
CA ALA A 12 -19.71 -5.77 36.48
C ALA A 12 -18.73 -6.31 35.42
N GLY A 13 -19.27 -6.91 34.36
CA GLY A 13 -18.49 -7.29 33.19
C GLY A 13 -17.82 -6.03 32.63
N ILE A 14 -16.51 -5.94 32.77
CA ILE A 14 -15.70 -4.94 32.05
C ILE A 14 -15.83 -5.31 30.57
N ALA A 15 -16.73 -4.65 29.86
CA ALA A 15 -16.78 -4.72 28.42
C ALA A 15 -15.45 -4.13 27.91
N ALA A 16 -14.49 -4.99 27.61
CA ALA A 16 -13.28 -4.57 26.91
C ALA A 16 -13.73 -3.94 25.60
N ALA A 17 -13.57 -2.65 25.46
CA ALA A 17 -13.81 -1.96 24.20
C ALA A 17 -12.96 -2.65 23.15
N ALA A 18 -13.58 -3.11 22.06
CA ALA A 18 -12.84 -3.68 20.93
C ALA A 18 -11.80 -2.64 20.50
N PRO A 19 -10.56 -3.08 20.23
CA PRO A 19 -9.52 -2.14 19.83
C PRO A 19 -9.99 -1.36 18.60
N LEU A 20 -9.92 -0.02 18.70
CA LEU A 20 -10.27 0.86 17.59
C LEU A 20 -9.35 0.51 16.41
N LYS A 21 -9.95 0.16 15.28
CA LYS A 21 -9.22 -0.07 14.03
C LYS A 21 -8.84 1.30 13.44
N PRO A 22 -7.57 1.70 13.39
CA PRO A 22 -7.19 2.98 12.81
C PRO A 22 -7.40 2.97 11.30
N ASN A 23 -7.74 4.10 10.72
CA ASN A 23 -7.66 4.28 9.28
C ASN A 23 -6.19 4.30 8.86
N ILE A 24 -5.90 3.71 7.70
CA ILE A 24 -4.54 3.60 7.15
C ILE A 24 -4.52 4.33 5.82
N VAL A 25 -3.70 5.37 5.72
CA VAL A 25 -3.47 6.12 4.48
C VAL A 25 -2.01 6.01 4.11
N VAL A 26 -1.74 5.49 2.91
CA VAL A 26 -0.40 5.41 2.33
C VAL A 26 -0.30 6.43 1.20
N ILE A 27 0.62 7.36 1.30
CA ILE A 27 0.91 8.35 0.26
C ILE A 27 2.26 7.99 -0.34
N LEU A 28 2.26 7.52 -1.58
CA LEU A 28 3.45 7.14 -2.32
C LEU A 28 3.74 8.21 -3.38
N CYS A 29 4.80 8.96 -3.18
CA CYS A 29 5.29 9.93 -4.16
C CYS A 29 6.16 9.25 -5.22
N ASP A 30 5.84 9.46 -6.49
CA ASP A 30 6.62 8.95 -7.61
C ASP A 30 7.84 9.86 -7.84
N ASP A 31 9.01 9.26 -7.95
CA ASP A 31 10.29 9.93 -8.21
C ASP A 31 10.68 11.04 -7.19
N LEU A 32 10.17 11.00 -5.97
CA LEU A 32 10.56 11.92 -4.91
C LEU A 32 11.96 11.54 -4.37
N GLY A 33 12.91 12.48 -4.48
CA GLY A 33 14.25 12.32 -3.92
C GLY A 33 14.28 12.47 -2.40
N TYR A 34 15.29 11.88 -1.75
CA TYR A 34 15.46 11.93 -0.29
C TYR A 34 15.47 13.35 0.26
N GLY A 35 16.13 14.28 -0.43
CA GLY A 35 16.29 15.67 -0.01
C GLY A 35 15.22 16.64 -0.52
N ASP A 36 14.13 16.16 -1.13
CA ASP A 36 13.16 17.03 -1.79
C ASP A 36 12.14 17.67 -0.83
N LEU A 37 12.05 17.19 0.41
CA LEU A 37 11.21 17.77 1.45
C LEU A 37 12.03 18.68 2.38
N ALA A 38 11.41 19.76 2.88
CA ALA A 38 12.08 20.68 3.79
C ALA A 38 12.50 19.98 5.09
N CYS A 39 11.68 19.07 5.64
CA CYS A 39 12.04 18.27 6.82
C CYS A 39 13.24 17.31 6.59
N TYR A 40 13.64 17.08 5.34
CA TYR A 40 14.85 16.34 4.97
C TYR A 40 15.99 17.25 4.48
N GLY A 41 15.82 18.57 4.60
CA GLY A 41 16.88 19.56 4.37
C GLY A 41 16.85 20.25 3.01
N HIS A 42 15.73 20.18 2.26
CA HIS A 42 15.66 20.95 0.99
C HIS A 42 15.79 22.45 1.26
N PRO A 43 16.69 23.16 0.54
CA PRO A 43 16.99 24.55 0.87
C PRO A 43 15.91 25.55 0.41
N HIS A 44 15.09 25.19 -0.56
CA HIS A 44 14.14 26.10 -1.22
C HIS A 44 12.69 25.61 -1.20
N ILE A 45 12.46 24.30 -1.32
CA ILE A 45 11.10 23.74 -1.31
C ILE A 45 10.53 23.79 0.11
N GLN A 46 9.37 24.42 0.24
CA GLN A 46 8.66 24.52 1.49
C GLN A 46 7.54 23.47 1.54
N THR A 47 7.57 22.63 2.56
CA THR A 47 6.61 21.53 2.75
C THR A 47 5.98 21.58 4.15
N PRO A 48 5.30 22.69 4.52
CA PRO A 48 4.92 22.95 5.92
C PRO A 48 4.02 21.86 6.52
N ASN A 49 3.12 21.29 5.76
CA ASN A 49 2.23 20.22 6.23
C ASN A 49 2.98 18.90 6.44
N LEU A 50 3.89 18.54 5.52
CA LEU A 50 4.71 17.33 5.65
C LEU A 50 5.74 17.50 6.77
N ASP A 51 6.29 18.71 6.93
CA ASP A 51 7.18 19.03 8.03
C ASP A 51 6.47 18.93 9.39
N GLN A 52 5.20 19.33 9.44
CA GLN A 52 4.38 19.16 10.66
C GLN A 52 4.10 17.67 10.93
N MET A 53 3.76 16.89 9.91
CA MET A 53 3.61 15.43 10.05
C MET A 53 4.90 14.78 10.58
N ALA A 54 6.07 15.24 10.11
CA ALA A 54 7.36 14.73 10.56
C ALA A 54 7.66 15.08 12.02
N LYS A 55 7.12 16.19 12.53
CA LYS A 55 7.23 16.60 13.94
C LYS A 55 6.27 15.84 14.86
N ASP A 56 5.05 15.59 14.36
CA ASP A 56 3.98 14.96 15.15
C ASP A 56 4.08 13.44 15.17
N GLY A 57 4.79 12.86 14.17
CA GLY A 57 4.93 11.44 13.97
C GLY A 57 6.37 10.94 14.07
N ILE A 58 6.70 9.95 13.25
CA ILE A 58 8.03 9.35 13.19
C ILE A 58 8.62 9.67 11.82
N ARG A 59 9.80 10.29 11.81
CA ARG A 59 10.59 10.52 10.60
C ARG A 59 11.74 9.51 10.53
N TYR A 60 11.72 8.67 9.51
CA TYR A 60 12.80 7.73 9.24
C TYR A 60 13.89 8.40 8.40
N THR A 61 15.15 8.31 8.82
CA THR A 61 16.30 8.87 8.11
C THR A 61 17.01 7.87 7.20
N SER A 62 16.67 6.58 7.35
CA SER A 62 17.27 5.48 6.57
C SER A 62 16.21 4.46 6.17
N PHE A 63 15.16 4.94 5.50
CA PHE A 63 14.09 4.10 4.96
C PHE A 63 14.14 4.17 3.43
N TYR A 64 14.21 3.02 2.79
CA TYR A 64 14.44 2.92 1.35
C TYR A 64 13.27 2.19 0.68
N SER A 65 12.97 2.58 -0.56
CA SER A 65 12.08 1.80 -1.41
C SER A 65 12.71 0.44 -1.78
N ALA A 66 11.88 -0.54 -2.10
CA ALA A 66 12.34 -1.89 -2.41
C ALA A 66 13.14 -1.99 -3.72
N ALA A 67 13.04 -0.99 -4.59
CA ALA A 67 13.76 -0.88 -5.86
C ALA A 67 13.89 0.58 -6.30
N PRO A 68 14.83 0.90 -7.20
CA PRO A 68 15.06 2.25 -7.67
C PRO A 68 14.09 2.73 -8.76
N VAL A 69 13.20 1.85 -9.24
CA VAL A 69 12.22 2.18 -10.29
C VAL A 69 10.80 1.79 -9.87
N CYS A 70 9.81 2.36 -10.57
CA CYS A 70 8.40 2.40 -10.18
C CYS A 70 7.77 1.03 -9.93
N SER A 71 7.71 0.17 -10.96
CA SER A 71 6.96 -1.10 -10.91
C SER A 71 7.44 -2.05 -9.81
N PRO A 72 8.74 -2.37 -9.70
CA PRO A 72 9.22 -3.24 -8.65
C PRO A 72 9.08 -2.61 -7.25
N SER A 73 9.25 -1.29 -7.13
CA SER A 73 9.03 -0.60 -5.86
C SER A 73 7.58 -0.71 -5.39
N ARG A 74 6.61 -0.55 -6.30
CA ARG A 74 5.18 -0.66 -6.01
C ARG A 74 4.78 -2.09 -5.65
N VAL A 75 5.26 -3.08 -6.39
CA VAL A 75 5.01 -4.49 -6.08
C VAL A 75 5.65 -4.88 -4.74
N GLY A 76 6.85 -4.38 -4.45
CA GLY A 76 7.49 -4.58 -3.14
C GLY A 76 6.67 -3.99 -2.00
N LEU A 77 6.12 -2.77 -2.18
CA LEU A 77 5.23 -2.14 -1.20
C LEU A 77 3.95 -2.96 -0.99
N LEU A 78 3.29 -3.36 -2.07
CA LEU A 78 2.00 -4.08 -1.99
C LEU A 78 2.13 -5.47 -1.37
N THR A 79 3.22 -6.18 -1.64
CA THR A 79 3.39 -7.58 -1.23
C THR A 79 4.25 -7.76 0.03
N GLY A 80 5.01 -6.73 0.44
CA GLY A 80 6.01 -6.86 1.50
C GLY A 80 7.16 -7.79 1.13
N ARG A 81 7.31 -8.16 -0.15
CA ARG A 81 8.35 -9.09 -0.64
C ARG A 81 9.42 -8.35 -1.43
N SER A 82 10.60 -8.95 -1.51
CA SER A 82 11.59 -8.51 -2.50
C SER A 82 10.97 -8.55 -3.89
N PRO A 83 11.07 -7.47 -4.69
CA PRO A 83 10.50 -7.40 -6.04
C PRO A 83 10.98 -8.56 -6.93
N ASN A 84 12.24 -8.96 -6.82
CA ASN A 84 12.77 -10.11 -7.56
C ASN A 84 12.06 -11.43 -7.20
N ARG A 85 11.69 -11.62 -5.93
CA ARG A 85 10.91 -12.79 -5.50
C ARG A 85 9.46 -12.73 -5.95
N ALA A 86 8.90 -11.52 -6.02
CA ALA A 86 7.56 -11.30 -6.57
C ALA A 86 7.54 -11.37 -8.11
N GLY A 87 8.70 -11.54 -8.76
CA GLY A 87 8.83 -11.68 -10.20
C GLY A 87 8.78 -10.36 -10.97
N VAL A 88 8.84 -9.21 -10.28
CA VAL A 88 8.85 -7.88 -10.90
C VAL A 88 10.18 -7.20 -10.60
N TYR A 89 11.12 -7.32 -11.51
CA TYR A 89 12.51 -6.92 -11.31
C TYR A 89 12.91 -5.65 -12.09
N ASP A 90 12.03 -5.15 -12.97
CA ASP A 90 12.31 -3.96 -13.80
C ASP A 90 11.03 -3.15 -14.02
N TRP A 91 11.20 -1.95 -14.58
CA TRP A 91 10.12 -1.09 -15.03
C TRP A 91 9.28 -1.79 -16.11
N ILE A 92 7.97 -1.73 -15.96
CA ILE A 92 7.03 -2.40 -16.86
C ILE A 92 6.55 -1.40 -17.93
N PRO A 93 6.82 -1.61 -19.22
CA PRO A 93 6.26 -0.80 -20.29
C PRO A 93 4.77 -1.09 -20.45
N ALA A 94 4.01 -0.13 -20.99
CA ALA A 94 2.66 -0.42 -21.48
C ALA A 94 2.75 -1.42 -22.63
N ALA A 95 1.87 -2.43 -22.64
CA ALA A 95 1.82 -3.40 -23.73
C ALA A 95 1.44 -2.71 -25.03
N LYS A 96 2.23 -2.94 -26.06
CA LYS A 96 1.92 -2.47 -27.42
C LYS A 96 0.91 -3.42 -28.06
N VAL A 97 -0.22 -2.90 -28.50
CA VAL A 97 -1.35 -3.67 -29.03
C VAL A 97 -1.00 -4.47 -30.30
N ASP A 98 0.15 -4.20 -30.94
CA ASP A 98 0.47 -4.75 -32.27
C ASP A 98 1.96 -5.13 -32.46
N THR A 99 2.56 -5.84 -31.53
CA THR A 99 3.91 -6.35 -31.76
C THR A 99 3.93 -7.87 -31.87
N LYS A 100 4.43 -8.36 -33.00
CA LYS A 100 4.73 -9.80 -33.21
C LYS A 100 5.75 -10.36 -32.20
N ARG A 101 6.39 -9.50 -31.41
CA ARG A 101 7.34 -9.83 -30.33
C ARG A 101 7.08 -8.91 -29.15
N PRO A 102 6.32 -9.34 -28.15
CA PRO A 102 6.14 -8.57 -26.92
C PRO A 102 7.50 -8.34 -26.25
N ASP A 103 7.70 -7.15 -25.68
CA ASP A 103 8.86 -6.89 -24.81
C ASP A 103 8.82 -7.88 -23.64
N ALA A 104 9.95 -8.48 -23.31
CA ALA A 104 10.02 -9.42 -22.19
C ALA A 104 9.52 -8.79 -20.87
N ARG A 105 9.68 -7.47 -20.71
CA ARG A 105 9.16 -6.71 -19.55
C ARG A 105 7.65 -6.61 -19.52
N GLU A 106 6.95 -6.74 -20.65
CA GLU A 106 5.48 -6.80 -20.69
C GLU A 106 4.92 -8.09 -20.08
N GLN A 107 5.77 -9.13 -19.96
CA GLN A 107 5.42 -10.38 -19.29
C GLN A 107 5.65 -10.31 -17.78
N VAL A 108 6.36 -9.29 -17.32
CA VAL A 108 6.64 -9.05 -15.89
C VAL A 108 5.50 -8.24 -15.29
N HIS A 109 4.78 -8.82 -14.36
CA HIS A 109 3.65 -8.14 -13.71
C HIS A 109 3.39 -8.73 -12.32
N LEU A 110 2.65 -8.00 -11.49
CA LEU A 110 2.12 -8.54 -10.24
C LEU A 110 1.27 -9.78 -10.56
N ARG A 111 1.61 -10.90 -9.94
CA ARG A 111 0.85 -12.13 -10.13
C ARG A 111 -0.44 -12.08 -9.31
N LYS A 112 -1.50 -12.72 -9.82
CA LYS A 112 -2.80 -12.78 -9.16
C LYS A 112 -2.80 -13.61 -7.87
N ASP A 113 -1.82 -14.50 -7.72
CA ASP A 113 -1.62 -15.35 -6.54
C ASP A 113 -0.76 -14.72 -5.42
N GLU A 114 -0.22 -13.52 -5.65
CA GLU A 114 0.51 -12.79 -4.61
C GLU A 114 -0.46 -12.28 -3.53
N ILE A 115 -0.02 -12.42 -2.28
CA ILE A 115 -0.75 -11.85 -1.14
C ILE A 115 -0.34 -10.40 -0.97
N THR A 116 -1.33 -9.50 -0.97
CA THR A 116 -1.11 -8.06 -0.90
C THR A 116 -1.63 -7.46 0.40
N ILE A 117 -1.13 -6.28 0.77
CA ILE A 117 -1.60 -5.53 1.94
C ILE A 117 -3.13 -5.29 1.88
N PRO A 118 -3.73 -4.80 0.77
CA PRO A 118 -5.18 -4.59 0.71
C PRO A 118 -5.97 -5.88 0.92
N GLN A 119 -5.53 -7.02 0.38
CA GLN A 119 -6.18 -8.31 0.64
C GLN A 119 -6.16 -8.70 2.13
N LEU A 120 -5.06 -8.44 2.83
CA LEU A 120 -4.94 -8.70 4.26
C LEU A 120 -5.83 -7.75 5.08
N LEU A 121 -5.85 -6.48 4.73
CA LEU A 121 -6.70 -5.47 5.37
C LEU A 121 -8.18 -5.77 5.16
N LYS A 122 -8.57 -6.19 3.96
CA LYS A 122 -9.93 -6.63 3.65
C LYS A 122 -10.36 -7.82 4.53
N LYS A 123 -9.50 -8.82 4.71
CA LYS A 123 -9.73 -9.94 5.66
C LYS A 123 -9.89 -9.45 7.10
N ALA A 124 -9.26 -8.35 7.46
CA ALA A 124 -9.40 -7.70 8.75
C ALA A 124 -10.64 -6.77 8.84
N GLY A 125 -11.47 -6.69 7.79
CA GLY A 125 -12.70 -5.93 7.74
C GLY A 125 -12.52 -4.44 7.42
N TYR A 126 -11.43 -4.08 6.71
CA TYR A 126 -11.26 -2.75 6.14
C TYR A 126 -11.88 -2.67 4.75
N ALA A 127 -12.46 -1.52 4.43
CA ALA A 127 -12.67 -1.13 3.04
C ALA A 127 -11.34 -0.60 2.47
N THR A 128 -11.05 -0.94 1.21
CA THR A 128 -9.75 -0.65 0.59
C THR A 128 -9.91 0.17 -0.68
N CYS A 129 -9.04 1.16 -0.88
CA CYS A 129 -9.08 2.00 -2.06
C CYS A 129 -7.67 2.34 -2.53
N VAL A 130 -7.49 2.49 -3.86
CA VAL A 130 -6.30 3.07 -4.46
C VAL A 130 -6.68 4.16 -5.45
N SER A 131 -5.97 5.28 -5.41
CA SER A 131 -6.10 6.37 -6.38
C SER A 131 -4.71 6.78 -6.88
N GLY A 132 -4.57 6.94 -8.20
CA GLY A 132 -3.34 7.36 -8.85
C GLY A 132 -2.65 6.28 -9.67
N LYS A 133 -1.32 6.30 -9.74
CA LYS A 133 -0.54 5.37 -10.57
C LYS A 133 -0.55 3.95 -10.03
N TRP A 134 -0.99 3.00 -10.86
CA TRP A 134 -0.93 1.55 -10.58
C TRP A 134 0.44 0.95 -10.89
N HIS A 135 0.76 0.90 -12.14
CA HIS A 135 2.05 0.47 -12.71
C HIS A 135 2.59 -0.88 -12.21
N CYS A 136 1.71 -1.81 -11.91
CA CYS A 136 2.05 -3.17 -11.51
C CYS A 136 1.79 -4.21 -12.61
N ASN A 137 1.41 -3.75 -13.82
CA ASN A 137 1.15 -4.59 -15.00
C ASN A 137 1.45 -3.83 -16.30
N ALA A 138 1.55 -4.56 -17.41
CA ALA A 138 1.66 -4.00 -18.75
C ALA A 138 0.28 -3.87 -19.44
N MET A 139 -0.67 -4.73 -19.05
CA MET A 139 -1.99 -4.85 -19.68
C MET A 139 -3.07 -4.34 -18.73
N PHE A 140 -3.15 -3.01 -18.60
CA PHE A 140 -4.13 -2.35 -17.75
C PHE A 140 -5.55 -2.44 -18.34
N ASN A 141 -6.57 -2.56 -17.47
CA ASN A 141 -7.96 -2.76 -17.84
C ASN A 141 -8.23 -4.02 -18.69
N THR A 142 -7.47 -5.09 -18.41
CA THR A 142 -7.69 -6.42 -19.02
C THR A 142 -7.65 -7.51 -17.95
N ASP A 143 -8.24 -8.68 -18.25
CA ASP A 143 -8.20 -9.84 -17.35
C ASP A 143 -6.87 -10.62 -17.45
N ALA A 144 -5.99 -10.25 -18.39
CA ALA A 144 -4.76 -10.98 -18.67
C ALA A 144 -3.72 -10.86 -17.54
N GLN A 145 -3.70 -9.73 -16.86
CA GLN A 145 -2.76 -9.45 -15.77
C GLN A 145 -3.49 -8.85 -14.57
N ALA A 146 -2.88 -8.94 -13.38
CA ALA A 146 -3.51 -8.45 -12.15
C ALA A 146 -3.86 -6.95 -12.24
N GLN A 147 -5.11 -6.63 -11.92
CA GLN A 147 -5.64 -5.29 -11.81
C GLN A 147 -5.72 -4.87 -10.32
N PRO A 148 -6.06 -3.62 -10.00
CA PRO A 148 -6.17 -3.19 -8.61
C PRO A 148 -7.17 -4.00 -7.77
N ASP A 149 -8.30 -4.43 -8.36
CA ASP A 149 -9.29 -5.28 -7.70
C ASP A 149 -8.78 -6.70 -7.45
N ASP A 150 -8.04 -7.32 -8.37
CA ASP A 150 -7.32 -8.58 -8.16
C ASP A 150 -6.35 -8.47 -6.96
N ALA A 151 -5.73 -7.31 -6.80
CA ALA A 151 -4.84 -7.02 -5.66
C ALA A 151 -5.60 -6.70 -4.36
N GLY A 152 -6.94 -6.73 -4.35
CA GLY A 152 -7.76 -6.61 -3.15
C GLY A 152 -8.31 -5.21 -2.86
N PHE A 153 -8.21 -4.27 -3.79
CA PHE A 153 -8.85 -2.97 -3.62
C PHE A 153 -10.35 -3.06 -3.97
N ASP A 154 -11.22 -2.62 -3.05
CA ASP A 154 -12.66 -2.56 -3.26
C ASP A 154 -13.05 -1.45 -4.22
N HIS A 155 -12.31 -0.35 -4.19
CA HIS A 155 -12.50 0.80 -5.07
C HIS A 155 -11.17 1.25 -5.63
N TRP A 156 -11.15 1.66 -6.89
CA TRP A 156 -9.95 2.20 -7.47
C TRP A 156 -10.24 3.23 -8.58
N PHE A 157 -9.40 4.24 -8.63
CA PHE A 157 -9.31 5.21 -9.71
C PHE A 157 -7.84 5.35 -10.07
N ALA A 158 -7.39 4.56 -11.04
CA ALA A 158 -5.98 4.37 -11.29
C ALA A 158 -5.62 4.52 -12.77
N THR A 159 -4.37 4.93 -13.01
CA THR A 159 -3.73 4.92 -14.32
C THR A 159 -2.67 3.84 -14.35
N GLN A 160 -2.41 3.27 -15.53
CA GLN A 160 -1.36 2.27 -15.68
C GLN A 160 0.01 2.86 -15.33
N ASN A 161 0.36 3.93 -16.01
CA ASN A 161 1.59 4.68 -15.86
C ASN A 161 1.29 6.17 -16.04
N ASN A 162 2.06 7.03 -15.40
CA ASN A 162 2.04 8.44 -15.76
C ASN A 162 2.96 8.59 -16.98
N ALA A 163 2.40 9.08 -18.06
CA ALA A 163 3.18 9.47 -19.21
C ALA A 163 4.10 10.65 -18.87
#